data_76a88cc4b1d8f4564428e9dae5e33968
#
_entry.id   76a88cc4b1d8f4564428e9dae5e33968
#
_cell.length_a   1.000
_cell.length_b   1.000
_cell.length_c   1.000
_cell.angle_alpha   90.00
_cell.angle_beta   90.00
_cell.angle_gamma   90.00
#
_symmetry.space_group_name_H-M   'P 1'
#
loop_
_entity.id
_entity.type
_entity.pdbx_description
1 polymer ?
#
loop_
_entity_poly.entity_id
_entity_poly.type
_entity_poly.pdbx_seq_one_letter_code
_entity_poly.pdbx_strand_id
1 'polypeptide(L)'
;DMTGFSEEAICQSIRLMDSLTPFCDFVFTGGEPFANMESLQRMLDCIPVTNKVYINTTLPVFENQSEDDIVAFTERNRHKITCINVSRHMQHYVQESNDGLLSRLAVPFRINCVLYKKYPADQLKPYLERFRKIDGASIQFRFDYTETTPDNLYEEGHDHILHDLKKIADYTGLDGCRMRCGFHFDYKGM
;
A
#
# COMPACT_ATOMS: atom_id res chain seq x y z
N ASP A 1 10.54 -20.15 -4.18
CA ASP A 1 10.81 -20.74 -5.51
C ASP A 1 9.70 -20.29 -6.44
N MET A 2 9.91 -19.17 -7.14
CA MET A 2 8.96 -18.64 -8.14
C MET A 2 9.18 -19.34 -9.50
N THR A 3 9.18 -20.64 -9.50
CA THR A 3 9.29 -21.45 -10.70
C THR A 3 7.91 -21.52 -11.37
N GLY A 4 7.67 -20.65 -12.36
CA GLY A 4 6.49 -20.79 -13.22
C GLY A 4 5.87 -19.53 -13.79
N PHE A 5 6.29 -18.32 -13.40
CA PHE A 5 5.81 -17.12 -14.03
C PHE A 5 6.77 -16.61 -15.10
N SER A 6 6.36 -16.67 -16.35
CA SER A 6 7.07 -15.96 -17.40
C SER A 6 6.56 -14.53 -17.44
N GLU A 7 7.48 -13.55 -17.44
CA GLU A 7 7.14 -12.14 -17.63
C GLU A 7 6.31 -11.92 -18.92
N GLU A 8 6.63 -12.68 -19.96
CA GLU A 8 5.89 -12.66 -21.21
C GLU A 8 4.42 -13.03 -21.01
N ALA A 9 4.12 -14.07 -20.23
CA ALA A 9 2.75 -14.46 -19.92
C ALA A 9 2.00 -13.38 -19.13
N ILE A 10 2.70 -12.70 -18.19
CA ILE A 10 2.11 -11.56 -17.46
C ILE A 10 1.81 -10.41 -18.41
N CYS A 11 2.75 -10.03 -19.28
CA CYS A 11 2.55 -8.96 -20.24
C CYS A 11 1.42 -9.29 -21.25
N GLN A 12 1.31 -10.53 -21.68
CA GLN A 12 0.18 -10.98 -22.53
C GLN A 12 -1.15 -10.87 -21.78
N SER A 13 -1.17 -11.27 -20.51
CA SER A 13 -2.37 -11.14 -19.66
C SER A 13 -2.79 -9.69 -19.46
N ILE A 14 -1.83 -8.78 -19.21
CA ILE A 14 -2.08 -7.34 -19.10
C ILE A 14 -2.73 -6.80 -20.37
N ARG A 15 -2.17 -7.10 -21.54
CA ARG A 15 -2.71 -6.66 -22.83
C ARG A 15 -4.10 -7.22 -23.08
N LEU A 16 -4.33 -8.49 -22.73
CA LEU A 16 -5.65 -9.11 -22.86
C LEU A 16 -6.66 -8.44 -21.93
N MET A 17 -6.31 -8.21 -20.67
CA MET A 17 -7.21 -7.56 -19.72
C MET A 17 -7.57 -6.14 -20.15
N ASP A 18 -6.58 -5.36 -20.62
CA ASP A 18 -6.84 -4.02 -21.15
C ASP A 18 -7.77 -4.03 -22.36
N SER A 19 -7.62 -5.01 -23.25
CA SER A 19 -8.50 -5.17 -24.43
C SER A 19 -9.93 -5.54 -24.06
N LEU A 20 -10.13 -6.31 -23.00
CA LEU A 20 -11.45 -6.74 -22.53
C LEU A 20 -12.12 -5.71 -21.62
N THR A 21 -11.34 -4.99 -20.83
CA THR A 21 -11.81 -4.02 -19.85
C THR A 21 -10.92 -2.77 -19.89
N PRO A 22 -11.11 -1.88 -20.86
CA PRO A 22 -10.35 -0.63 -20.96
C PRO A 22 -10.47 0.18 -19.67
N PHE A 23 -9.39 0.85 -19.30
CA PHE A 23 -9.29 1.65 -18.06
C PHE A 23 -9.37 0.84 -16.76
N CYS A 24 -9.05 -0.46 -16.79
CA CYS A 24 -8.96 -1.25 -15.59
C CYS A 24 -7.77 -0.82 -14.70
N ASP A 25 -7.87 -1.04 -13.40
CA ASP A 25 -6.79 -0.80 -12.45
C ASP A 25 -5.88 -2.03 -12.37
N PHE A 26 -4.57 -1.81 -12.44
CA PHE A 26 -3.57 -2.86 -12.24
C PHE A 26 -2.93 -2.73 -10.86
N VAL A 27 -2.84 -3.83 -10.13
CA VAL A 27 -2.23 -3.86 -8.80
C VAL A 27 -1.11 -4.90 -8.78
N PHE A 28 0.12 -4.43 -8.67
CA PHE A 28 1.26 -5.31 -8.41
C PHE A 28 1.30 -5.67 -6.93
N THR A 29 1.20 -6.96 -6.65
CA THR A 29 1.20 -7.49 -5.28
C THR A 29 1.76 -8.90 -5.27
N GLY A 30 2.08 -9.40 -4.06
CA GLY A 30 2.67 -10.73 -3.90
C GLY A 30 4.17 -10.73 -4.07
N GLY A 31 4.87 -11.48 -3.20
CA GLY A 31 6.31 -11.29 -3.07
C GLY A 31 6.66 -9.85 -2.73
N GLU A 32 7.74 -9.36 -3.31
CA GLU A 32 8.14 -7.95 -3.19
C GLU A 32 8.40 -7.38 -4.58
N PRO A 33 7.55 -6.47 -5.09
CA PRO A 33 7.69 -5.94 -6.46
C PRO A 33 9.04 -5.25 -6.72
N PHE A 34 9.59 -4.57 -5.71
CA PHE A 34 10.88 -3.88 -5.84
C PHE A 34 12.10 -4.83 -5.75
N ALA A 35 11.90 -6.12 -5.48
CA ALA A 35 13.01 -7.10 -5.50
C ALA A 35 13.68 -7.23 -6.88
N ASN A 36 12.92 -6.98 -7.95
CA ASN A 36 13.43 -6.95 -9.32
C ASN A 36 12.81 -5.80 -10.10
N MET A 37 13.44 -4.63 -10.00
CA MET A 37 12.96 -3.40 -10.65
C MET A 37 13.01 -3.47 -12.18
N GLU A 38 13.91 -4.28 -12.77
CA GLU A 38 13.92 -4.46 -14.23
C GLU A 38 12.69 -5.22 -14.71
N SER A 39 12.35 -6.31 -14.00
CA SER A 39 11.14 -7.08 -14.28
C SER A 39 9.88 -6.23 -14.09
N LEU A 40 9.82 -5.49 -12.98
CA LEU A 40 8.72 -4.54 -12.72
C LEU A 40 8.60 -3.50 -13.84
N GLN A 41 9.73 -2.95 -14.32
CA GLN A 41 9.74 -1.98 -15.42
C GLN A 41 9.15 -2.59 -16.69
N ARG A 42 9.57 -3.79 -17.07
CA ARG A 42 9.04 -4.47 -18.27
C ARG A 42 7.53 -4.70 -18.19
N MET A 43 7.03 -5.08 -17.01
CA MET A 43 5.59 -5.23 -16.79
C MET A 43 4.85 -3.88 -16.84
N LEU A 44 5.40 -2.82 -16.25
CA LEU A 44 4.85 -1.47 -16.32
C LEU A 44 4.78 -0.97 -17.78
N ASP A 45 5.79 -1.31 -18.59
CA ASP A 45 5.83 -0.90 -20.01
C ASP A 45 4.73 -1.56 -20.84
N CYS A 46 4.19 -2.69 -20.39
CA CYS A 46 3.06 -3.35 -21.03
C CYS A 46 1.70 -2.70 -20.71
N ILE A 47 1.62 -1.83 -19.70
CA ILE A 47 0.37 -1.19 -19.27
C ILE A 47 0.21 0.15 -20.00
N PRO A 48 -0.92 0.40 -20.66
CA PRO A 48 -1.24 1.71 -21.23
C PRO A 48 -1.30 2.81 -20.15
N VAL A 49 -0.87 4.01 -20.53
CA VAL A 49 -0.83 5.16 -19.60
C VAL A 49 -2.20 5.65 -19.12
N THR A 50 -3.26 5.17 -19.76
CA THR A 50 -4.65 5.45 -19.41
C THR A 50 -5.13 4.65 -18.20
N ASN A 51 -4.42 3.57 -17.85
CA ASN A 51 -4.77 2.68 -16.76
C ASN A 51 -4.10 3.13 -15.45
N LYS A 52 -4.79 2.90 -14.35
CA LYS A 52 -4.21 3.17 -13.04
C LYS A 52 -3.35 2.00 -12.58
N VAL A 53 -2.21 2.33 -12.02
CA VAL A 53 -1.26 1.34 -11.51
C VAL A 53 -0.98 1.58 -10.04
N TYR A 54 -1.18 0.54 -9.24
CA TYR A 54 -0.88 0.52 -7.82
C TYR A 54 0.19 -0.53 -7.53
N ILE A 55 1.11 -0.23 -6.63
CA ILE A 55 2.16 -1.17 -6.21
C ILE A 55 2.04 -1.37 -4.70
N ASN A 56 1.81 -2.61 -4.27
CA ASN A 56 1.82 -2.98 -2.86
C ASN A 56 3.20 -3.52 -2.50
N THR A 57 3.85 -2.91 -1.52
CA THR A 57 5.24 -3.21 -1.15
C THR A 57 5.48 -2.96 0.33
N THR A 58 6.48 -3.60 0.91
CA THR A 58 7.08 -3.16 2.17
C THR A 58 8.18 -2.13 1.94
N LEU A 59 8.52 -1.88 0.69
CA LEU A 59 9.56 -0.96 0.22
C LEU A 59 10.93 -1.24 0.87
N PRO A 60 11.41 -2.48 0.81
CA PRO A 60 12.71 -2.83 1.33
C PRO A 60 13.82 -2.30 0.40
N VAL A 61 14.98 -2.08 0.96
CA VAL A 61 16.21 -1.84 0.18
C VAL A 61 17.04 -3.11 0.24
N PHE A 62 17.19 -3.80 -0.89
CA PHE A 62 17.95 -5.03 -1.00
C PHE A 62 19.45 -4.72 -1.09
N GLU A 63 20.30 -5.71 -0.79
CA GLU A 63 21.78 -5.55 -0.80
C GLU A 63 22.35 -5.04 -2.13
N ASN A 64 21.69 -5.39 -3.23
CA ASN A 64 22.07 -4.98 -4.59
C ASN A 64 21.36 -3.69 -5.07
N GLN A 65 20.72 -2.97 -4.17
CA GLN A 65 19.96 -1.76 -4.47
C GLN A 65 20.31 -0.66 -3.47
N SER A 66 20.04 0.57 -3.87
CA SER A 66 20.10 1.75 -3.00
C SER A 66 18.73 2.45 -2.93
N GLU A 67 18.54 3.29 -1.93
CA GLU A 67 17.38 4.18 -1.90
C GLU A 67 17.30 5.06 -3.15
N ASP A 68 18.46 5.51 -3.67
CA ASP A 68 18.52 6.35 -4.86
C ASP A 68 18.02 5.60 -6.11
N ASP A 69 18.25 4.29 -6.22
CA ASP A 69 17.72 3.48 -7.31
C ASP A 69 16.19 3.43 -7.27
N ILE A 70 15.61 3.29 -6.07
CA ILE A 70 14.16 3.30 -5.88
C ILE A 70 13.57 4.67 -6.23
N VAL A 71 14.21 5.75 -5.77
CA VAL A 71 13.78 7.13 -6.09
C VAL A 71 13.84 7.36 -7.60
N ALA A 72 14.97 7.00 -8.26
CA ALA A 72 15.12 7.13 -9.70
C ALA A 72 14.09 6.29 -10.48
N PHE A 73 13.75 5.09 -9.99
CA PHE A 73 12.70 4.26 -10.57
C PHE A 73 11.34 4.95 -10.48
N THR A 74 10.98 5.51 -9.32
CA THR A 74 9.70 6.20 -9.16
C THR A 74 9.63 7.48 -10.00
N GLU A 75 10.73 8.24 -10.12
CA GLU A 75 10.80 9.43 -10.98
C GLU A 75 10.59 9.07 -12.45
N ARG A 76 11.25 8.03 -12.95
CA ARG A 76 11.11 7.56 -14.32
C ARG A 76 9.68 7.12 -14.65
N ASN A 77 8.98 6.54 -13.67
CA ASN A 77 7.64 5.98 -13.83
C ASN A 77 6.52 6.86 -13.24
N ARG A 78 6.78 8.12 -12.90
CA ARG A 78 5.80 9.02 -12.26
C ARG A 78 4.52 9.23 -13.06
N HIS A 79 4.59 9.07 -14.37
CA HIS A 79 3.45 9.21 -15.27
C HIS A 79 2.60 7.93 -15.38
N LYS A 80 3.10 6.80 -14.90
CA LYS A 80 2.43 5.49 -14.93
C LYS A 80 1.92 5.06 -13.56
N ILE A 81 2.71 5.25 -12.52
CA ILE A 81 2.36 4.80 -11.17
C ILE A 81 1.39 5.78 -10.54
N THR A 82 0.20 5.30 -10.25
CA THR A 82 -0.85 6.10 -9.60
C THR A 82 -0.57 6.27 -8.10
N CYS A 83 -0.19 5.17 -7.43
CA CYS A 83 0.12 5.20 -6.01
C CYS A 83 0.93 3.97 -5.59
N ILE A 84 1.87 4.17 -4.66
CA ILE A 84 2.57 3.08 -3.98
C ILE A 84 1.92 2.89 -2.60
N ASN A 85 1.41 1.69 -2.33
CA ASN A 85 0.87 1.30 -1.04
C ASN A 85 1.98 0.65 -0.22
N VAL A 86 2.48 1.35 0.78
CA VAL A 86 3.61 0.90 1.59
C VAL A 86 3.09 0.28 2.87
N SER A 87 3.36 -1.01 3.05
CA SER A 87 2.94 -1.74 4.25
C SER A 87 3.79 -1.34 5.46
N ARG A 88 3.14 -0.83 6.50
CA ARG A 88 3.73 -0.48 7.80
C ARG A 88 2.77 -0.90 8.90
N HIS A 89 2.96 -2.12 9.40
CA HIS A 89 2.09 -2.67 10.45
C HIS A 89 2.62 -2.30 11.83
N MET A 90 1.77 -1.87 12.75
CA MET A 90 2.20 -1.45 14.09
C MET A 90 3.02 -2.51 14.83
N GLN A 91 2.73 -3.78 14.62
CA GLN A 91 3.42 -4.89 15.31
C GLN A 91 4.82 -5.19 14.75
N HIS A 92 5.07 -4.85 13.49
CA HIS A 92 6.35 -5.08 12.81
C HIS A 92 7.15 -3.81 12.60
N TYR A 93 6.68 -2.76 13.13
CA TYR A 93 7.04 -1.41 12.90
C TYR A 93 8.47 -1.01 13.32
N VAL A 94 9.05 -1.69 14.31
CA VAL A 94 10.39 -1.39 14.84
C VAL A 94 11.50 -1.78 13.86
N GLN A 95 11.20 -2.59 12.85
CA GLN A 95 12.18 -3.17 11.94
C GLN A 95 12.43 -2.36 10.66
N GLU A 96 11.60 -1.37 10.38
CA GLU A 96 11.65 -0.66 9.10
C GLU A 96 12.02 0.80 9.30
N SER A 97 13.30 1.10 9.13
CA SER A 97 13.87 2.44 9.43
C SER A 97 13.98 3.37 8.22
N ASN A 98 13.42 3.00 7.06
CA ASN A 98 13.57 3.76 5.83
C ASN A 98 12.46 4.80 5.55
N ASP A 99 11.89 5.39 6.60
CA ASP A 99 10.86 6.43 6.43
C ASP A 99 11.38 7.66 5.68
N GLY A 100 12.68 7.93 5.75
CA GLY A 100 13.31 8.96 4.95
C GLY A 100 13.15 8.76 3.44
N LEU A 101 13.10 7.50 2.98
CA LEU A 101 12.85 7.17 1.59
C LEU A 101 11.45 7.59 1.14
N LEU A 102 10.44 7.49 2.02
CA LEU A 102 9.06 7.82 1.67
C LEU A 102 8.90 9.27 1.20
N SER A 103 9.58 10.21 1.88
CA SER A 103 9.53 11.64 1.51
C SER A 103 10.26 11.96 0.20
N ARG A 104 11.03 11.01 -0.33
CA ARG A 104 11.82 11.15 -1.58
C ARG A 104 11.14 10.50 -2.78
N LEU A 105 10.05 9.76 -2.58
CA LEU A 105 9.32 9.12 -3.69
C LEU A 105 8.72 10.18 -4.61
N ALA A 106 8.89 10.01 -5.91
CA ALA A 106 8.39 10.93 -6.92
C ALA A 106 6.92 10.69 -7.33
N VAL A 107 6.27 9.72 -6.68
CA VAL A 107 4.89 9.32 -6.93
C VAL A 107 4.09 9.37 -5.63
N PRO A 108 2.77 9.55 -5.69
CA PRO A 108 1.92 9.44 -4.52
C PRO A 108 2.12 8.10 -3.80
N PHE A 109 2.13 8.14 -2.48
CA PHE A 109 2.19 6.92 -1.69
C PHE A 109 1.17 6.94 -0.56
N ARG A 110 0.86 5.75 -0.06
CA ARG A 110 -0.08 5.56 1.04
C ARG A 110 0.50 4.52 1.99
N ILE A 111 0.42 4.80 3.28
CA ILE A 111 0.78 3.83 4.31
C ILE A 111 -0.41 2.88 4.53
N ASN A 112 -0.19 1.58 4.35
CA ASN A 112 -1.16 0.55 4.68
C ASN A 112 -0.80 -0.08 6.03
N CYS A 113 -1.73 0.03 6.99
CA CYS A 113 -1.60 -0.58 8.29
C CYS A 113 -2.71 -1.61 8.49
N VAL A 114 -2.35 -2.88 8.69
CA VAL A 114 -3.31 -3.88 9.15
C VAL A 114 -3.44 -3.76 10.66
N LEU A 115 -4.66 -3.58 11.13
CA LEU A 115 -5.03 -3.58 12.53
C LEU A 115 -5.54 -4.97 12.89
N TYR A 116 -4.78 -5.63 13.73
CA TYR A 116 -5.19 -6.91 14.31
C TYR A 116 -6.19 -6.66 15.43
N LYS A 117 -7.03 -7.64 15.74
CA LYS A 117 -8.05 -7.56 16.80
C LYS A 117 -7.50 -7.11 18.14
N LYS A 118 -6.25 -7.53 18.45
CA LYS A 118 -5.50 -7.13 19.64
C LYS A 118 -4.35 -6.18 19.26
N TYR A 119 -4.65 -5.07 18.62
CA TYR A 119 -3.62 -4.08 18.35
C TYR A 119 -3.23 -3.32 19.64
N PRO A 120 -1.99 -2.85 19.74
CA PRO A 120 -1.56 -2.04 20.89
C PRO A 120 -2.15 -0.63 20.78
N ALA A 121 -3.31 -0.40 21.40
CA ALA A 121 -4.06 0.86 21.28
C ALA A 121 -3.26 2.09 21.74
N ASP A 122 -2.36 1.91 22.71
CA ASP A 122 -1.43 2.93 23.18
C ASP A 122 -0.38 3.36 22.14
N GLN A 123 -0.10 2.49 21.17
CA GLN A 123 0.81 2.77 20.06
C GLN A 123 0.15 3.49 18.88
N LEU A 124 -1.17 3.55 18.84
CA LEU A 124 -1.90 4.13 17.71
C LEU A 124 -1.56 5.62 17.52
N LYS A 125 -1.55 6.40 18.59
CA LYS A 125 -1.20 7.83 18.55
C LYS A 125 0.25 8.06 18.12
N PRO A 126 1.27 7.43 18.75
CA PRO A 126 2.66 7.52 18.29
C PRO A 126 2.83 7.11 16.82
N TYR A 127 2.12 6.08 16.38
CA TYR A 127 2.14 5.62 14.99
C TYR A 127 1.63 6.70 14.03
N LEU A 128 0.48 7.31 14.31
CA LEU A 128 -0.08 8.40 13.51
C LEU A 128 0.87 9.61 13.46
N GLU A 129 1.39 10.03 14.61
CA GLU A 129 2.30 11.16 14.73
C GLU A 129 3.63 10.96 13.97
N ARG A 130 4.08 9.73 13.80
CA ARG A 130 5.25 9.42 13.00
C ARG A 130 5.02 9.75 11.53
N PHE A 131 3.95 9.25 10.94
CA PHE A 131 3.68 9.44 9.51
C PHE A 131 3.14 10.83 9.19
N ARG A 132 2.51 11.51 10.15
CA ARG A 132 2.10 12.90 10.02
C ARG A 132 3.25 13.85 9.67
N LYS A 133 4.47 13.50 10.07
CA LYS A 133 5.67 14.30 9.79
C LYS A 133 6.21 14.11 8.38
N ILE A 134 5.69 13.15 7.62
CA ILE A 134 6.12 12.85 6.27
C ILE A 134 5.18 13.55 5.31
N ASP A 135 5.72 14.47 4.54
CA ASP A 135 4.94 15.23 3.55
C ASP A 135 4.30 14.30 2.52
N GLY A 136 3.03 14.53 2.22
CA GLY A 136 2.25 13.72 1.28
C GLY A 136 1.82 12.35 1.81
N ALA A 137 2.14 11.98 3.07
CA ALA A 137 1.70 10.71 3.63
C ALA A 137 0.19 10.68 3.86
N SER A 138 -0.45 9.58 3.47
CA SER A 138 -1.79 9.21 3.88
C SER A 138 -1.75 7.81 4.50
N ILE A 139 -2.65 7.53 5.42
CA ILE A 139 -2.70 6.24 6.12
C ILE A 139 -4.02 5.56 5.83
N GLN A 140 -3.96 4.31 5.39
CA GLN A 140 -5.10 3.43 5.23
C GLN A 140 -5.03 2.31 6.26
N PHE A 141 -6.05 2.21 7.10
CA PHE A 141 -6.19 1.09 8.02
C PHE A 141 -7.03 -0.01 7.40
N ARG A 142 -6.56 -1.24 7.55
CA ARG A 142 -7.26 -2.46 7.16
C ARG A 142 -7.39 -3.38 8.35
N PHE A 143 -8.47 -4.14 8.42
CA PHE A 143 -8.62 -5.18 9.42
C PHE A 143 -7.94 -6.46 8.95
N ASP A 144 -7.43 -7.23 9.90
CA ASP A 144 -6.94 -8.57 9.63
C ASP A 144 -8.14 -9.49 9.37
N TYR A 145 -8.33 -9.85 8.12
CA TYR A 145 -9.41 -10.75 7.71
C TYR A 145 -9.16 -12.21 8.12
N THR A 146 -7.94 -12.56 8.54
CA THR A 146 -7.64 -13.93 9.03
C THR A 146 -8.21 -14.17 10.42
N GLU A 147 -8.49 -13.11 11.18
CA GLU A 147 -9.13 -13.17 12.49
C GLU A 147 -10.67 -13.12 12.39
N THR A 148 -11.22 -12.94 11.20
CA THR A 148 -12.66 -12.83 10.97
C THR A 148 -13.20 -14.08 10.32
N THR A 149 -14.22 -14.67 10.92
CA THR A 149 -15.05 -15.67 10.22
C THR A 149 -15.93 -14.97 9.18
N PRO A 150 -16.38 -15.66 8.11
CA PRO A 150 -17.28 -15.06 7.11
C PRO A 150 -18.52 -14.40 7.72
N ASP A 151 -18.97 -14.90 8.85
CA ASP A 151 -20.16 -14.41 9.57
C ASP A 151 -19.86 -13.18 10.44
N ASN A 152 -18.58 -12.93 10.78
CA ASN A 152 -18.14 -11.88 11.71
C ASN A 152 -17.43 -10.69 11.05
N LEU A 153 -17.40 -10.62 9.72
CA LEU A 153 -16.72 -9.58 8.96
C LEU A 153 -17.16 -8.13 9.32
N TYR A 154 -18.28 -8.01 10.02
CA TYR A 154 -18.92 -6.71 10.32
C TYR A 154 -19.35 -6.54 11.78
N GLU A 155 -19.02 -7.51 12.66
CA GLU A 155 -19.46 -7.45 14.03
C GLU A 155 -18.56 -6.61 14.95
N GLU A 156 -19.16 -6.22 16.05
CA GLU A 156 -18.78 -5.36 17.18
C GLU A 156 -17.27 -5.20 17.51
N GLY A 157 -16.42 -6.14 17.08
CA GLY A 157 -14.97 -6.11 17.36
C GLY A 157 -14.19 -4.98 16.67
N HIS A 158 -14.75 -4.34 15.64
CA HIS A 158 -14.08 -3.30 14.87
C HIS A 158 -14.58 -1.88 15.19
N ASP A 159 -15.75 -1.75 15.80
CA ASP A 159 -16.31 -0.45 16.15
C ASP A 159 -15.46 0.28 17.21
N HIS A 160 -14.78 -0.47 18.10
CA HIS A 160 -13.88 0.12 19.07
C HIS A 160 -12.64 0.74 18.42
N ILE A 161 -12.09 0.16 17.35
CA ILE A 161 -10.95 0.70 16.60
C ILE A 161 -11.35 2.03 15.94
N LEU A 162 -12.52 2.07 15.31
CA LEU A 162 -13.10 3.28 14.75
C LEU A 162 -13.29 4.36 15.80
N HIS A 163 -13.80 3.98 16.96
CA HIS A 163 -14.02 4.88 18.07
C HIS A 163 -12.71 5.43 18.63
N ASP A 164 -11.68 4.62 18.73
CA ASP A 164 -10.36 5.04 19.19
C ASP A 164 -9.67 5.95 18.17
N LEU A 165 -9.76 5.63 16.88
CA LEU A 165 -9.26 6.50 15.82
C LEU A 165 -9.96 7.87 15.83
N LYS A 166 -11.27 7.91 16.02
CA LYS A 166 -12.04 9.16 16.12
C LYS A 166 -11.68 9.99 17.34
N LYS A 167 -11.23 9.38 18.44
CA LYS A 167 -10.79 10.11 19.64
C LYS A 167 -9.41 10.73 19.50
N ILE A 168 -8.53 10.08 18.71
CA ILE A 168 -7.11 10.43 18.65
C ILE A 168 -6.84 11.40 17.49
N ALA A 169 -7.61 11.29 16.44
CA ALA A 169 -7.45 12.12 15.27
C ALA A 169 -8.47 13.25 15.29
N ASP A 170 -8.02 14.47 15.06
CA ASP A 170 -8.87 15.53 14.50
C ASP A 170 -9.30 15.08 13.10
N TYR A 171 -10.22 14.15 13.09
CA TYR A 171 -10.56 13.35 11.95
C TYR A 171 -11.51 14.12 11.03
N THR A 172 -10.97 14.65 9.97
CA THR A 172 -11.75 15.36 8.94
C THR A 172 -11.82 14.54 7.66
N GLY A 173 -12.71 13.59 7.61
CA GLY A 173 -13.01 12.93 6.34
C GLY A 173 -12.91 11.41 6.40
N LEU A 174 -14.05 10.82 6.65
CA LEU A 174 -14.37 9.44 6.35
C LEU A 174 -14.81 9.33 4.89
N ASP A 175 -13.90 9.18 3.97
CA ASP A 175 -14.22 8.48 2.72
C ASP A 175 -14.13 6.97 2.97
N GLY A 176 -14.90 6.51 3.97
CA GLY A 176 -14.96 5.13 4.35
C GLY A 176 -15.83 4.34 3.40
N CYS A 177 -15.23 3.74 2.38
CA CYS A 177 -15.89 2.63 1.71
C CYS A 177 -15.83 1.41 2.63
N ARG A 178 -16.97 0.96 3.14
CA ARG A 178 -17.10 -0.28 3.89
C ARG A 178 -17.00 -1.44 2.91
N MET A 179 -15.79 -1.93 2.70
CA MET A 179 -15.54 -3.12 1.88
C MET A 179 -15.45 -4.37 2.75
N ARG A 180 -15.62 -5.55 2.14
CA ARG A 180 -15.43 -6.84 2.80
C ARG A 180 -14.04 -7.02 3.44
N CYS A 181 -13.04 -6.24 3.03
CA CYS A 181 -11.67 -6.29 3.52
C CYS A 181 -11.36 -5.25 4.61
N GLY A 182 -12.35 -4.51 5.11
CA GLY A 182 -12.15 -3.52 6.17
C GLY A 182 -12.58 -2.10 5.80
N PHE A 183 -12.28 -1.16 6.69
CA PHE A 183 -12.55 0.24 6.47
C PHE A 183 -11.30 0.90 5.86
N HIS A 184 -11.51 1.69 4.82
CA HIS A 184 -10.50 2.56 4.27
C HIS A 184 -10.63 3.93 4.94
N PHE A 185 -9.60 4.33 5.66
CA PHE A 185 -9.49 5.67 6.22
C PHE A 185 -8.34 6.36 5.53
N ASP A 186 -8.61 7.43 4.84
CA ASP A 186 -7.57 8.34 4.43
C ASP A 186 -7.36 9.34 5.57
N TYR A 187 -6.35 9.10 6.38
CA TYR A 187 -5.84 10.10 7.29
C TYR A 187 -4.92 11.00 6.48
N LYS A 188 -5.45 12.14 6.09
CA LYS A 188 -4.62 13.23 5.58
C LYS A 188 -4.09 13.96 6.80
N GLY A 189 -2.84 13.69 7.15
CA GLY A 189 -2.14 14.52 8.11
C GLY A 189 -2.21 15.97 7.62
N MET A 190 -2.68 16.85 8.47
CA MET A 190 -2.54 18.29 8.26
C MET A 190 -1.09 18.68 8.48
#